data_20b05ffdec1e6cf3fdccc9425398397f
#
_entry.id   20b05ffdec1e6cf3fdccc9425398397f
#
_cell.length_a   1.000
_cell.length_b   1.000
_cell.length_c   1.000
_cell.angle_alpha   90.00
_cell.angle_beta   90.00
_cell.angle_gamma   90.00
#
_symmetry.space_group_name_H-M   'P 1'
#
loop_
_entity.id
_entity.type
_entity.pdbx_description
1 polymer ?
#
loop_
_entity_poly.entity_id
_entity_poly.type
_entity_poly.pdbx_seq_one_letter_code
_entity_poly.pdbx_strand_id
1 'polypeptide(L)'
;VSEETDGSGADGNRPRLPPGQAVRHEHKPLHYGRVPAFRPDRWDFRILGATADLGSYRWTWPEFSRLPRVEAVHDFHCVMRFSTPDVPWGGVSSAALVAEAPPAPEVTHVMAWGEYGYSANMRLDDFLREGVLLATHRYGEPLPPEHGAPLRLVVPHLYGWKSVKWLRAVEYMTADRRGFWEERGYHNRADPWREQRFSYQEEPGEGPR
;
A
#
# COMPACT_ATOMS: atom_id res chain seq x y z
N VAL A 1 -6.87 7.91 -37.17
CA VAL A 1 -5.56 7.24 -37.09
C VAL A 1 -5.04 7.57 -35.72
N SER A 2 -5.20 6.63 -34.78
CA SER A 2 -4.77 6.77 -33.40
C SER A 2 -3.35 6.21 -33.30
N GLU A 3 -2.39 7.06 -32.95
CA GLU A 3 -1.02 6.63 -32.65
C GLU A 3 -1.01 5.87 -31.32
N GLU A 4 -0.74 4.58 -31.39
CA GLU A 4 -0.34 3.76 -30.24
C GLU A 4 1.07 4.20 -29.80
N THR A 5 1.18 4.89 -28.69
CA THR A 5 2.47 5.15 -28.05
C THR A 5 2.93 3.90 -27.32
N ASP A 6 3.92 3.24 -27.89
CA ASP A 6 4.67 2.12 -27.28
C ASP A 6 5.44 2.64 -26.04
N GLY A 7 4.94 2.28 -24.86
CA GLY A 7 5.52 2.67 -23.58
C GLY A 7 6.49 1.63 -23.04
N SER A 8 7.73 1.65 -23.49
CA SER A 8 8.81 0.85 -22.88
C SER A 8 9.20 1.40 -21.50
N GLY A 9 8.86 0.67 -20.44
CA GLY A 9 9.33 0.96 -19.08
C GLY A 9 10.81 0.67 -18.87
N ALA A 10 11.40 1.22 -17.82
CA ALA A 10 12.83 1.20 -17.49
C ALA A 10 13.48 -0.20 -17.29
N ASP A 11 12.72 -1.27 -17.40
CA ASP A 11 13.18 -2.66 -17.47
C ASP A 11 12.92 -3.12 -18.91
N GLY A 12 13.90 -3.03 -19.78
CA GLY A 12 13.82 -3.07 -21.25
C GLY A 12 13.10 -4.27 -21.92
N ASN A 13 12.28 -5.03 -21.20
CA ASN A 13 11.50 -6.14 -21.73
C ASN A 13 10.12 -6.37 -21.06
N ARG A 14 9.66 -5.51 -20.16
CA ARG A 14 8.37 -5.66 -19.49
C ARG A 14 7.33 -4.72 -20.09
N PRO A 15 6.13 -5.21 -20.50
CA PRO A 15 5.06 -4.31 -20.92
C PRO A 15 4.77 -3.29 -19.81
N ARG A 16 4.46 -2.05 -20.16
CA ARG A 16 4.14 -1.01 -19.17
C ARG A 16 2.89 -1.31 -18.35
N LEU A 17 1.94 -2.05 -18.90
CA LEU A 17 0.72 -2.44 -18.20
C LEU A 17 0.71 -3.93 -17.89
N PRO A 18 0.28 -4.31 -16.68
CA PRO A 18 -0.01 -5.71 -16.38
C PRO A 18 -1.09 -6.29 -17.31
N PRO A 19 -1.13 -7.62 -17.51
CA PRO A 19 -2.15 -8.26 -18.33
C PRO A 19 -3.57 -7.89 -17.88
N GLY A 20 -4.47 -7.71 -18.84
CA GLY A 20 -5.88 -7.42 -18.58
C GLY A 20 -6.17 -6.06 -17.95
N GLN A 21 -5.22 -5.11 -17.97
CA GLN A 21 -5.39 -3.73 -17.49
C GLN A 21 -5.60 -2.77 -18.66
N ALA A 22 -6.44 -1.75 -18.45
CA ALA A 22 -6.60 -0.61 -19.34
C ALA A 22 -6.15 0.68 -18.66
N VAL A 23 -5.57 1.63 -19.40
CA VAL A 23 -5.17 2.93 -18.85
C VAL A 23 -6.40 3.74 -18.45
N ARG A 24 -6.36 4.33 -17.26
CA ARG A 24 -7.29 5.37 -16.80
C ARG A 24 -6.53 6.45 -16.06
N HIS A 25 -6.41 7.63 -16.64
CA HIS A 25 -5.75 8.78 -16.00
C HIS A 25 -6.57 9.34 -14.84
N GLU A 26 -7.90 9.24 -14.93
CA GLU A 26 -8.81 9.64 -13.87
C GLU A 26 -9.79 8.52 -13.53
N HIS A 27 -10.05 8.35 -12.25
CA HIS A 27 -11.07 7.43 -11.75
C HIS A 27 -11.63 7.94 -10.42
N LYS A 28 -12.91 7.67 -10.20
CA LYS A 28 -13.51 7.90 -8.89
C LYS A 28 -12.85 6.99 -7.87
N PRO A 29 -12.34 7.51 -6.73
CA PRO A 29 -11.76 6.69 -5.69
C PRO A 29 -12.75 5.66 -5.16
N LEU A 30 -12.36 4.39 -5.18
CA LEU A 30 -13.15 3.31 -4.60
C LEU A 30 -12.77 3.14 -3.13
N HIS A 31 -13.76 3.00 -2.26
CA HIS A 31 -13.54 2.72 -0.85
C HIS A 31 -14.72 1.96 -0.25
N TYR A 32 -14.46 1.20 0.80
CA TYR A 32 -15.47 0.57 1.62
C TYR A 32 -15.82 1.48 2.80
N GLY A 33 -17.12 1.66 3.04
CA GLY A 33 -17.58 2.53 4.11
C GLY A 33 -17.52 4.03 3.79
N ARG A 34 -17.60 4.84 4.83
CA ARG A 34 -17.56 6.29 4.75
C ARG A 34 -16.13 6.83 4.75
N VAL A 35 -15.95 8.03 4.20
CA VAL A 35 -14.69 8.77 4.31
C VAL A 35 -14.56 9.31 5.74
N PRO A 36 -13.48 8.99 6.49
CA PRO A 36 -13.29 9.49 7.83
C PRO A 36 -12.94 10.97 7.85
N ALA A 37 -13.38 11.67 8.89
CA ALA A 37 -12.95 13.04 9.14
C ALA A 37 -11.56 13.05 9.78
N PHE A 38 -10.61 13.73 9.17
CA PHE A 38 -9.29 13.93 9.75
C PHE A 38 -9.35 14.93 10.90
N ARG A 39 -8.84 14.54 12.07
CA ARG A 39 -8.72 15.36 13.28
C ARG A 39 -7.27 15.30 13.78
N PRO A 40 -6.44 16.31 13.47
CA PRO A 40 -5.00 16.27 13.77
C PRO A 40 -4.69 16.11 15.26
N ASP A 41 -5.54 16.64 16.13
CA ASP A 41 -5.45 16.58 17.60
C ASP A 41 -5.71 15.19 18.18
N ARG A 42 -6.35 14.30 17.42
CA ARG A 42 -6.73 12.94 17.82
C ARG A 42 -6.13 11.85 16.93
N TRP A 43 -5.42 12.24 15.89
CA TRP A 43 -4.82 11.30 14.98
C TRP A 43 -3.47 10.82 15.50
N ASP A 44 -3.22 9.55 15.35
CA ASP A 44 -1.93 8.93 15.53
C ASP A 44 -1.70 7.83 14.49
N PHE A 45 -0.44 7.53 14.24
CA PHE A 45 0.01 6.36 13.51
C PHE A 45 0.83 5.48 14.44
N ARG A 46 0.73 4.15 14.29
CA ARG A 46 1.39 3.19 15.20
C ARG A 46 2.12 2.08 14.46
N ILE A 47 3.21 1.63 15.05
CA ILE A 47 3.81 0.32 14.76
C ILE A 47 3.50 -0.59 15.93
N LEU A 48 2.97 -1.78 15.62
CA LEU A 48 2.49 -2.79 16.58
C LEU A 48 3.12 -4.14 16.28
N GLY A 49 2.90 -5.12 17.17
CA GLY A 49 3.31 -6.52 16.99
C GLY A 49 4.75 -6.77 17.37
N ALA A 50 5.43 -7.64 16.62
CA ALA A 50 6.77 -8.11 16.94
C ALA A 50 7.86 -7.11 16.53
N THR A 51 8.03 -6.05 17.32
CA THR A 51 9.15 -5.11 17.18
C THR A 51 10.41 -5.67 17.79
N ALA A 52 11.59 -5.23 17.36
CA ALA A 52 12.89 -5.74 17.83
C ALA A 52 13.13 -5.55 19.33
N ASP A 53 12.56 -4.53 19.92
CA ASP A 53 12.65 -4.18 21.35
C ASP A 53 11.40 -4.56 22.16
N LEU A 54 10.43 -5.25 21.53
CA LEU A 54 9.12 -5.61 22.11
C LEU A 54 8.27 -4.40 22.50
N GLY A 55 8.64 -3.20 22.03
CA GLY A 55 7.92 -1.95 22.26
C GLY A 55 6.78 -1.74 21.26
N SER A 56 6.05 -0.66 21.47
CA SER A 56 5.12 -0.11 20.50
C SER A 56 5.49 1.33 20.19
N TYR A 57 5.42 1.70 18.90
CA TYR A 57 5.78 3.03 18.45
C TYR A 57 4.53 3.80 18.07
N ARG A 58 4.53 5.08 18.37
CA ARG A 58 3.39 5.95 18.08
C ARG A 58 3.89 7.34 17.68
N TRP A 59 3.30 7.87 16.62
CA TRP A 59 3.52 9.24 16.16
C TRP A 59 2.19 9.98 16.11
N THR A 60 2.11 11.13 16.77
CA THR A 60 1.07 12.13 16.52
C THR A 60 1.24 12.72 15.12
N TRP A 61 0.24 13.44 14.60
CA TRP A 61 0.36 14.07 13.30
C TRP A 61 1.54 15.04 13.19
N PRO A 62 1.81 15.93 14.18
CA PRO A 62 2.99 16.78 14.13
C PRO A 62 4.32 16.03 14.14
N GLU A 63 4.41 14.90 14.83
CA GLU A 63 5.61 14.05 14.85
C GLU A 63 5.81 13.32 13.52
N PHE A 64 4.75 12.68 12.99
CA PHE A 64 4.80 11.99 11.70
C PHE A 64 5.16 12.95 10.56
N SER A 65 4.63 14.17 10.57
CA SER A 65 4.88 15.18 9.54
C SER A 65 6.34 15.70 9.50
N ARG A 66 7.15 15.43 10.53
CA ARG A 66 8.58 15.78 10.58
C ARG A 66 9.49 14.67 10.07
N LEU A 67 8.96 13.46 9.84
CA LEU A 67 9.75 12.36 9.30
C LEU A 67 10.27 12.72 7.90
N PRO A 68 11.44 12.20 7.51
CA PRO A 68 12.02 12.47 6.20
C PRO A 68 11.07 12.09 5.07
N ARG A 69 10.73 13.07 4.22
CA ARG A 69 9.83 12.89 3.10
C ARG A 69 10.61 12.63 1.82
N VAL A 70 10.12 11.71 1.02
CA VAL A 70 10.58 11.40 -0.32
C VAL A 70 9.46 11.60 -1.33
N GLU A 71 9.83 11.87 -2.59
CA GLU A 71 8.90 11.92 -3.73
C GLU A 71 9.20 10.73 -4.64
N ALA A 72 8.16 10.12 -5.19
CA ALA A 72 8.28 9.02 -6.13
C ALA A 72 7.11 9.01 -7.13
N VAL A 73 7.36 8.56 -8.35
CA VAL A 73 6.33 8.41 -9.39
C VAL A 73 6.10 6.93 -9.62
N HIS A 74 4.87 6.48 -9.44
CA HIS A 74 4.50 5.07 -9.59
C HIS A 74 3.17 4.90 -10.31
N ASP A 75 3.04 3.79 -11.01
CA ASP A 75 1.76 3.35 -11.54
C ASP A 75 0.89 2.78 -10.41
N PHE A 76 -0.42 2.93 -10.53
CA PHE A 76 -1.41 2.35 -9.63
C PHE A 76 -2.24 1.32 -10.38
N HIS A 77 -2.27 0.07 -9.90
CA HIS A 77 -2.99 -1.02 -10.54
C HIS A 77 -4.22 -1.43 -9.73
N CYS A 78 -5.42 -1.21 -10.29
CA CYS A 78 -6.67 -1.59 -9.63
C CYS A 78 -7.10 -2.99 -10.05
N VAL A 79 -7.63 -3.78 -9.10
CA VAL A 79 -8.24 -5.09 -9.38
C VAL A 79 -9.39 -5.00 -10.38
N MET A 80 -10.04 -3.84 -10.50
CA MET A 80 -11.11 -3.54 -11.45
C MET A 80 -10.62 -3.33 -12.91
N ARG A 81 -9.46 -3.90 -13.25
CA ARG A 81 -8.88 -3.95 -14.61
C ARG A 81 -8.51 -2.59 -15.20
N PHE A 82 -8.09 -1.66 -14.36
CA PHE A 82 -7.48 -0.42 -14.83
C PHE A 82 -6.19 -0.09 -14.09
N SER A 83 -5.31 0.64 -14.78
CA SER A 83 -4.11 1.22 -14.21
C SER A 83 -4.09 2.72 -14.44
N THR A 84 -3.63 3.47 -13.44
CA THR A 84 -3.34 4.90 -13.56
C THR A 84 -1.82 5.05 -13.58
N PRO A 85 -1.24 5.39 -14.74
CA PRO A 85 0.21 5.54 -14.86
C PRO A 85 0.70 6.84 -14.26
N ASP A 86 1.99 6.87 -13.93
CA ASP A 86 2.78 8.06 -13.60
C ASP A 86 2.14 8.91 -12.49
N VAL A 87 1.65 8.28 -11.42
CA VAL A 87 1.10 9.00 -10.28
C VAL A 87 2.23 9.49 -9.38
N PRO A 88 2.42 10.82 -9.20
CA PRO A 88 3.39 11.36 -8.26
C PRO A 88 2.86 11.24 -6.82
N TRP A 89 3.67 10.66 -5.94
CA TRP A 89 3.40 10.49 -4.53
C TRP A 89 4.48 11.15 -3.68
N GLY A 90 4.11 11.72 -2.54
CA GLY A 90 5.05 12.23 -1.54
C GLY A 90 4.72 11.68 -0.16
N GLY A 91 5.73 11.25 0.59
CA GLY A 91 5.54 10.67 1.91
C GLY A 91 6.80 10.08 2.51
N VAL A 92 6.66 9.33 3.57
CA VAL A 92 7.75 8.63 4.27
C VAL A 92 7.95 7.26 3.62
N SER A 93 9.18 6.89 3.27
CA SER A 93 9.45 5.53 2.76
C SER A 93 9.24 4.49 3.87
N SER A 94 8.75 3.30 3.50
CA SER A 94 8.63 2.20 4.45
C SER A 94 9.97 1.82 5.09
N ALA A 95 11.07 1.92 4.33
CA ALA A 95 12.42 1.67 4.84
C ALA A 95 12.83 2.68 5.93
N ALA A 96 12.51 3.98 5.77
CA ALA A 96 12.78 4.98 6.79
C ALA A 96 11.96 4.72 8.07
N LEU A 97 10.68 4.32 7.91
CA LEU A 97 9.84 3.95 9.06
C LEU A 97 10.40 2.74 9.82
N VAL A 98 10.85 1.71 9.09
CA VAL A 98 11.43 0.50 9.69
C VAL A 98 12.77 0.79 10.38
N ALA A 99 13.53 1.77 9.90
CA ALA A 99 14.75 2.21 10.58
C ALA A 99 14.45 2.86 11.95
N GLU A 100 13.33 3.59 12.07
CA GLU A 100 12.86 4.18 13.34
C GLU A 100 12.26 3.13 14.29
N ALA A 101 11.56 2.14 13.75
CA ALA A 101 10.83 1.11 14.50
C ALA A 101 11.09 -0.28 13.88
N PRO A 102 12.25 -0.89 14.12
CA PRO A 102 12.64 -2.13 13.46
C PRO A 102 11.79 -3.33 13.91
N PRO A 103 11.45 -4.25 12.96
CA PRO A 103 10.82 -5.52 13.28
C PRO A 103 11.81 -6.47 13.96
N ALA A 104 11.29 -7.42 14.75
CA ALA A 104 12.07 -8.54 15.24
C ALA A 104 12.52 -9.46 14.06
N PRO A 105 13.64 -10.18 14.20
CA PRO A 105 14.20 -11.00 13.13
C PRO A 105 13.26 -12.07 12.55
N GLU A 106 12.33 -12.57 13.37
CA GLU A 106 11.33 -13.59 12.98
C GLU A 106 10.12 -13.03 12.24
N VAL A 107 10.00 -11.72 12.06
CA VAL A 107 8.90 -11.10 11.31
C VAL A 107 9.00 -11.45 9.84
N THR A 108 7.92 -12.01 9.30
CA THR A 108 7.80 -12.43 7.90
C THR A 108 6.77 -11.62 7.12
N HIS A 109 5.79 -11.03 7.82
CA HIS A 109 4.67 -10.32 7.22
C HIS A 109 4.34 -9.04 7.99
N VAL A 110 3.59 -8.18 7.33
CA VAL A 110 2.98 -7.01 7.97
C VAL A 110 1.48 -7.00 7.69
N MET A 111 0.70 -6.44 8.64
CA MET A 111 -0.69 -6.07 8.45
C MET A 111 -0.79 -4.55 8.49
N ALA A 112 -1.19 -3.94 7.39
CA ALA A 112 -1.53 -2.53 7.33
C ALA A 112 -2.99 -2.34 7.77
N TRP A 113 -3.23 -1.49 8.78
CA TRP A 113 -4.53 -1.19 9.35
C TRP A 113 -4.99 0.21 8.97
N GLY A 114 -6.14 0.30 8.33
CA GLY A 114 -6.84 1.55 8.07
C GLY A 114 -7.95 1.83 9.07
N GLU A 115 -8.63 2.96 8.89
CA GLU A 115 -9.83 3.27 9.66
C GLU A 115 -10.94 2.22 9.46
N TYR A 116 -11.83 2.12 10.46
CA TYR A 116 -13.00 1.22 10.45
C TYR A 116 -12.69 -0.27 10.28
N GLY A 117 -11.50 -0.72 10.67
CA GLY A 117 -11.09 -2.12 10.62
C GLY A 117 -10.73 -2.63 9.23
N TYR A 118 -10.55 -1.74 8.24
CA TYR A 118 -9.96 -2.15 6.97
C TYR A 118 -8.51 -2.57 7.18
N SER A 119 -8.12 -3.68 6.57
CA SER A 119 -6.75 -4.19 6.69
C SER A 119 -6.28 -4.86 5.39
N ALA A 120 -4.98 -4.91 5.19
CA ALA A 120 -4.35 -5.68 4.14
C ALA A 120 -3.01 -6.22 4.61
N ASN A 121 -2.81 -7.52 4.43
CA ASN A 121 -1.54 -8.17 4.72
C ASN A 121 -0.59 -8.09 3.52
N MET A 122 0.70 -8.23 3.78
CA MET A 122 1.71 -8.44 2.75
C MET A 122 2.97 -9.03 3.40
N ARG A 123 3.87 -9.58 2.58
CA ARG A 123 5.18 -10.00 3.06
C ARG A 123 5.99 -8.80 3.52
N LEU A 124 6.89 -9.01 4.47
CA LEU A 124 7.80 -7.95 4.91
C LEU A 124 8.67 -7.44 3.74
N ASP A 125 9.13 -8.35 2.86
CA ASP A 125 9.92 -7.99 1.68
C ASP A 125 9.13 -7.09 0.72
N ASP A 126 7.83 -7.35 0.53
CA ASP A 126 6.96 -6.51 -0.29
C ASP A 126 6.77 -5.12 0.37
N PHE A 127 6.66 -5.05 1.69
CA PHE A 127 6.56 -3.79 2.43
C PHE A 127 7.85 -2.98 2.39
N LEU A 128 9.02 -3.64 2.40
CA LEU A 128 10.34 -3.00 2.37
C LEU A 128 10.84 -2.70 0.95
N ARG A 129 10.11 -3.15 -0.07
CA ARG A 129 10.52 -2.95 -1.46
C ARG A 129 10.62 -1.48 -1.79
N GLU A 130 11.64 -1.12 -2.58
CA GLU A 130 11.83 0.24 -3.07
C GLU A 130 10.55 0.79 -3.71
N GLY A 131 10.22 2.05 -3.41
CA GLY A 131 9.01 2.71 -3.88
C GLY A 131 7.78 2.53 -2.97
N VAL A 132 7.83 1.69 -1.94
CA VAL A 132 6.73 1.63 -0.96
C VAL A 132 6.76 2.85 -0.04
N LEU A 133 5.63 3.56 0.03
CA LEU A 133 5.49 4.83 0.74
C LEU A 133 4.29 4.83 1.70
N LEU A 134 4.49 5.50 2.83
CA LEU A 134 3.40 6.03 3.65
C LEU A 134 3.13 7.46 3.16
N ALA A 135 2.24 7.57 2.16
CA ALA A 135 2.02 8.81 1.42
C ALA A 135 1.10 9.78 2.17
N THR A 136 1.48 11.05 2.16
CA THR A 136 0.70 12.20 2.65
C THR A 136 0.30 13.14 1.53
N HIS A 137 0.95 13.03 0.35
CA HIS A 137 0.75 13.89 -0.81
C HIS A 137 0.57 13.07 -2.08
N ARG A 138 -0.16 13.65 -3.03
CA ARG A 138 -0.35 13.16 -4.39
C ARG A 138 -0.40 14.35 -5.35
N TYR A 139 0.31 14.28 -6.49
CA TYR A 139 0.47 15.40 -7.44
C TYR A 139 0.99 16.70 -6.78
N GLY A 140 1.88 16.59 -5.78
CA GLY A 140 2.43 17.74 -5.06
C GLY A 140 1.52 18.32 -3.96
N GLU A 141 0.24 17.94 -3.92
CA GLU A 141 -0.75 18.45 -2.98
C GLU A 141 -1.02 17.44 -1.84
N PRO A 142 -1.48 17.89 -0.66
CA PRO A 142 -1.97 16.99 0.37
C PRO A 142 -3.04 16.05 -0.16
N LEU A 143 -3.06 14.81 0.33
CA LEU A 143 -4.05 13.82 -0.10
C LEU A 143 -5.49 14.35 0.09
N PRO A 144 -6.35 14.24 -0.94
CA PRO A 144 -7.79 14.44 -0.75
C PRO A 144 -8.37 13.38 0.22
N PRO A 145 -9.44 13.69 0.96
CA PRO A 145 -10.05 12.76 1.91
C PRO A 145 -10.39 11.40 1.31
N GLU A 146 -10.97 11.34 0.11
CA GLU A 146 -11.36 10.11 -0.59
C GLU A 146 -10.16 9.28 -1.05
N HIS A 147 -9.00 9.92 -1.21
CA HIS A 147 -7.74 9.27 -1.57
C HIS A 147 -6.95 8.75 -0.36
N GLY A 148 -7.47 8.96 0.86
CA GLY A 148 -6.90 8.36 2.07
C GLY A 148 -6.21 9.33 3.02
N ALA A 149 -6.53 10.67 2.95
CA ALA A 149 -5.97 11.65 3.89
C ALA A 149 -6.23 11.26 5.36
N PRO A 150 -5.29 11.58 6.28
CA PRO A 150 -4.03 12.29 6.04
C PRO A 150 -2.90 11.37 5.57
N LEU A 151 -3.05 10.04 5.72
CA LEU A 151 -2.02 9.04 5.45
C LEU A 151 -2.60 7.83 4.73
N ARG A 152 -1.90 7.38 3.71
CA ARG A 152 -2.19 6.10 3.05
C ARG A 152 -0.91 5.32 2.78
N LEU A 153 -1.04 3.99 2.70
CA LEU A 153 0.01 3.15 2.15
C LEU A 153 -0.06 3.17 0.61
N VAL A 154 1.10 3.17 -0.04
CA VAL A 154 1.28 2.98 -1.49
C VAL A 154 2.23 1.82 -1.69
N VAL A 155 1.75 0.75 -2.32
CA VAL A 155 2.51 -0.47 -2.66
C VAL A 155 2.39 -0.66 -4.18
N PRO A 156 3.29 -0.05 -4.97
CA PRO A 156 3.08 0.09 -6.42
C PRO A 156 3.12 -1.23 -7.19
N HIS A 157 3.83 -2.22 -6.70
CA HIS A 157 3.99 -3.53 -7.34
C HIS A 157 2.87 -4.53 -7.00
N LEU A 158 1.90 -4.15 -6.15
CA LEU A 158 0.74 -4.96 -5.80
C LEU A 158 -0.56 -4.27 -6.22
N TYR A 159 -1.64 -5.03 -6.35
CA TYR A 159 -2.96 -4.44 -6.60
C TYR A 159 -3.36 -3.43 -5.52
N GLY A 160 -4.07 -2.39 -5.92
CA GLY A 160 -4.40 -1.21 -5.13
C GLY A 160 -5.15 -1.44 -3.81
N TRP A 161 -5.77 -2.61 -3.58
CA TRP A 161 -6.35 -2.89 -2.26
C TRP A 161 -5.31 -3.14 -1.18
N LYS A 162 -4.05 -3.50 -1.56
CA LYS A 162 -2.91 -3.56 -0.64
C LYS A 162 -2.42 -2.18 -0.22
N SER A 163 -2.73 -1.16 -1.00
CA SER A 163 -2.41 0.25 -0.72
C SER A 163 -3.47 0.88 0.18
N VAL A 164 -3.43 0.54 1.47
CA VAL A 164 -4.44 0.88 2.48
C VAL A 164 -4.61 2.38 2.64
N LYS A 165 -5.84 2.88 2.47
CA LYS A 165 -6.23 4.28 2.72
C LYS A 165 -6.53 4.52 4.20
N TRP A 166 -6.39 5.79 4.65
CA TRP A 166 -6.64 6.18 6.03
C TRP A 166 -5.85 5.32 7.01
N LEU A 167 -4.57 5.15 6.72
CA LEU A 167 -3.67 4.26 7.45
C LEU A 167 -3.50 4.74 8.90
N ARG A 168 -3.63 3.80 9.85
CA ARG A 168 -3.51 4.06 11.29
C ARG A 168 -2.42 3.24 11.96
N ALA A 169 -2.11 2.07 11.42
CA ALA A 169 -1.05 1.25 11.98
C ALA A 169 -0.45 0.30 10.94
N VAL A 170 0.77 -0.15 11.22
CA VAL A 170 1.38 -1.34 10.64
C VAL A 170 1.72 -2.28 11.79
N GLU A 171 1.28 -3.53 11.68
CA GLU A 171 1.55 -4.59 12.65
C GLU A 171 2.58 -5.56 12.06
N TYR A 172 3.66 -5.80 12.77
CA TYR A 172 4.66 -6.80 12.41
C TYR A 172 4.22 -8.20 12.88
N MET A 173 4.19 -9.15 11.94
CA MET A 173 3.67 -10.49 12.15
C MET A 173 4.73 -11.54 11.87
N THR A 174 4.83 -12.55 12.76
CA THR A 174 5.72 -13.70 12.60
C THR A 174 5.11 -14.81 11.72
N ALA A 175 3.79 -14.75 11.52
CA ALA A 175 3.05 -15.65 10.63
C ALA A 175 2.05 -14.82 9.79
N ASP A 176 1.73 -15.31 8.59
CA ASP A 176 0.76 -14.66 7.71
C ASP A 176 -0.67 -14.76 8.28
N ARG A 177 -1.45 -13.71 8.05
CA ARG A 177 -2.87 -13.62 8.39
C ARG A 177 -3.57 -12.78 7.32
N ARG A 178 -4.72 -13.25 6.82
CA ARG A 178 -5.48 -12.54 5.78
C ARG A 178 -6.01 -11.20 6.28
N GLY A 179 -5.96 -10.20 5.41
CA GLY A 179 -6.62 -8.92 5.62
C GLY A 179 -8.08 -8.92 5.16
N PHE A 180 -8.69 -7.73 5.16
CA PHE A 180 -10.13 -7.55 4.92
C PHE A 180 -10.64 -8.17 3.61
N TRP A 181 -9.98 -7.89 2.48
CA TRP A 181 -10.42 -8.42 1.18
C TRP A 181 -9.94 -9.85 0.95
N GLU A 182 -8.78 -10.21 1.47
CA GLU A 182 -8.23 -11.56 1.39
C GLU A 182 -9.14 -12.58 2.10
N GLU A 183 -9.74 -12.22 3.25
CA GLU A 183 -10.78 -13.01 3.94
C GLU A 183 -12.07 -13.14 3.12
N ARG A 184 -12.29 -12.26 2.15
CA ARG A 184 -13.47 -12.20 1.28
C ARG A 184 -13.21 -12.75 -0.12
N GLY A 185 -12.13 -13.52 -0.29
CA GLY A 185 -11.84 -14.25 -1.51
C GLY A 185 -10.94 -13.54 -2.50
N TYR A 186 -10.27 -12.44 -2.10
CA TYR A 186 -9.20 -11.85 -2.90
C TYR A 186 -7.87 -12.59 -2.66
N HIS A 187 -6.97 -12.51 -3.64
CA HIS A 187 -5.70 -13.20 -3.63
C HIS A 187 -4.79 -12.68 -2.51
N ASN A 188 -4.16 -13.59 -1.75
CA ASN A 188 -3.35 -13.24 -0.61
C ASN A 188 -2.14 -12.37 -0.98
N ARG A 189 -1.44 -12.66 -2.11
CA ARG A 189 -0.27 -11.90 -2.57
C ARG A 189 -0.63 -10.67 -3.40
N ALA A 190 -1.56 -10.79 -4.37
CA ALA A 190 -2.08 -9.67 -5.16
C ALA A 190 -1.12 -9.07 -6.21
N ASP A 191 -0.28 -9.88 -6.86
CA ASP A 191 0.61 -9.44 -7.94
C ASP A 191 -0.20 -9.16 -9.23
N PRO A 192 -0.22 -7.88 -9.73
CA PRO A 192 -0.96 -7.54 -10.94
C PRO A 192 -0.35 -8.16 -12.21
N TRP A 193 0.96 -8.39 -12.26
CA TRP A 193 1.65 -8.98 -13.41
C TRP A 193 1.38 -10.47 -13.59
N ARG A 194 0.96 -11.15 -12.49
CA ARG A 194 0.48 -12.53 -12.48
C ARG A 194 -1.05 -12.63 -12.50
N GLU A 195 -1.77 -11.50 -12.63
CA GLU A 195 -3.24 -11.40 -12.52
C GLU A 195 -3.82 -12.05 -11.25
N GLN A 196 -3.09 -11.99 -10.14
CA GLN A 196 -3.49 -12.57 -8.86
C GLN A 196 -4.62 -11.75 -8.19
N ARG A 197 -5.86 -11.98 -8.63
CA ARG A 197 -7.05 -11.23 -8.19
C ARG A 197 -7.82 -11.93 -7.09
N PHE A 198 -7.96 -13.27 -7.18
CA PHE A 198 -8.85 -14.05 -6.35
C PHE A 198 -8.15 -15.24 -5.69
N SER A 199 -8.62 -15.64 -4.51
CA SER A 199 -8.02 -16.70 -3.70
C SER A 199 -7.98 -18.06 -4.39
N TYR A 200 -8.90 -18.36 -5.30
CA TYR A 200 -8.87 -19.62 -6.07
C TYR A 200 -7.68 -19.72 -7.06
N GLN A 201 -6.96 -18.61 -7.27
CA GLN A 201 -5.75 -18.56 -8.10
C GLN A 201 -4.47 -18.80 -7.27
N GLU A 202 -4.60 -18.94 -5.94
CA GLU A 202 -3.46 -19.12 -5.06
C GLU A 202 -2.82 -20.50 -5.27
N GLU A 203 -1.50 -20.50 -5.42
CA GLU A 203 -0.69 -21.72 -5.40
C GLU A 203 -0.40 -22.17 -3.95
N PRO A 204 -0.05 -23.43 -3.73
CA PRO A 204 0.32 -23.90 -2.39
C PRO A 204 1.42 -23.04 -1.76
N GLY A 205 1.14 -22.46 -0.59
CA GLY A 205 2.04 -21.58 0.15
C GLY A 205 1.89 -20.08 -0.13
N GLU A 206 0.99 -19.66 -1.01
CA GLU A 206 0.70 -18.24 -1.27
C GLU A 206 -0.28 -17.60 -0.28
N GLY A 207 -0.89 -18.38 0.61
CA GLY A 207 -1.76 -17.91 1.69
C GLY A 207 -1.40 -18.52 3.05
N PRO A 208 -1.98 -18.01 4.15
CA PRO A 208 -1.79 -18.55 5.48
C PRO A 208 -2.30 -20.00 5.55
N ARG A 209 -1.62 -20.81 6.35
CA ARG A 209 -1.97 -22.21 6.60
C ARG A 209 -3.09 -22.33 7.62
#